data_dbff3531985c6edec0fadc9124e96861
#
_entry.id   dbff3531985c6edec0fadc9124e96861
#
_cell.length_a   1.000
_cell.length_b   1.000
_cell.length_c   1.000
_cell.angle_alpha   90.00
_cell.angle_beta   90.00
_cell.angle_gamma   90.00
#
_symmetry.space_group_name_H-M   'P 1'
#
loop_
_entity.id
_entity.type
_entity.pdbx_description
1 polymer ?
#
loop_
_entity_poly.entity_id
_entity_poly.type
_entity_poly.pdbx_seq_one_letter_code
_entity_poly.pdbx_strand_id
1 'polypeptide(L)'
;LKDAGLNEKNHFTEFAQLISDMGWETESALGLMMINLVYENPQIAWYIDNLSVGCYYEKSKVEEMLIAADVKPKDAKSIVKAYKRITDTPFGTNLNFGFTTDEDMVRSKWIVNDNRVVLYALYKFVEKCNMEDREFHLSYLFDEEIDRDGASPARVMGIYDEEEWKSILLGLSA
;
A
#
# COMPACT_ATOMS: atom_id res chain seq x y z
N LEU A 1 0.22 -14.50 3.80
CA LEU A 1 1.66 -14.76 3.56
C LEU A 1 1.98 -14.80 2.06
N LYS A 2 1.13 -15.46 1.24
CA LYS A 2 1.34 -15.54 -0.21
C LYS A 2 1.30 -14.15 -0.86
N ASP A 3 0.23 -13.41 -0.67
CA ASP A 3 0.05 -12.07 -1.27
C ASP A 3 1.10 -11.05 -0.79
N ALA A 4 1.66 -11.26 0.39
CA ALA A 4 2.79 -10.47 0.88
C ALA A 4 4.16 -10.90 0.30
N GLY A 5 4.21 -11.92 -0.56
CA GLY A 5 5.42 -12.43 -1.17
C GLY A 5 6.29 -13.32 -0.27
N LEU A 6 5.80 -13.69 0.92
CA LEU A 6 6.59 -14.42 1.92
C LEU A 6 6.57 -15.95 1.72
N ASN A 7 5.62 -16.47 0.95
CA ASN A 7 5.46 -17.91 0.76
C ASN A 7 5.07 -18.21 -0.69
N GLU A 8 5.75 -19.17 -1.31
CA GLU A 8 5.39 -19.72 -2.60
C GLU A 8 5.43 -21.25 -2.53
N LYS A 9 4.35 -21.92 -2.98
CA LYS A 9 4.25 -23.39 -3.01
C LYS A 9 4.61 -24.08 -1.68
N ASN A 10 4.21 -23.46 -0.54
CA ASN A 10 4.50 -23.89 0.83
C ASN A 10 5.99 -23.79 1.25
N HIS A 11 6.78 -23.00 0.54
CA HIS A 11 8.16 -22.68 0.93
C HIS A 11 8.30 -21.18 1.20
N PHE A 12 9.13 -20.80 2.15
CA PHE A 12 9.53 -19.42 2.34
C PHE A 12 10.37 -18.96 1.15
N THR A 13 10.12 -17.73 0.71
CA THR A 13 10.82 -17.09 -0.41
C THR A 13 12.12 -16.42 0.07
N GLU A 14 13.00 -16.06 -0.88
CA GLU A 14 14.15 -15.20 -0.58
C GLU A 14 13.69 -13.83 -0.02
N PHE A 15 12.54 -13.36 -0.48
CA PHE A 15 11.92 -12.16 0.07
C PHE A 15 11.53 -12.33 1.54
N ALA A 16 11.02 -13.50 1.95
CA ALA A 16 10.74 -13.80 3.36
C ALA A 16 12.03 -13.78 4.21
N GLN A 17 13.14 -14.27 3.67
CA GLN A 17 14.42 -14.20 4.36
C GLN A 17 14.89 -12.75 4.53
N LEU A 18 14.79 -11.93 3.46
CA LEU A 18 15.10 -10.49 3.53
C LEU A 18 14.27 -9.78 4.61
N ILE A 19 12.96 -10.02 4.65
CA ILE A 19 12.06 -9.45 5.67
C ILE A 19 12.47 -9.89 7.09
N SER A 20 12.85 -11.14 7.25
CA SER A 20 13.32 -11.67 8.54
C SER A 20 14.63 -10.98 8.98
N ASP A 21 15.58 -10.82 8.07
CA ASP A 21 16.88 -10.19 8.34
C ASP A 21 16.74 -8.68 8.66
N MET A 22 15.75 -8.01 8.08
CA MET A 22 15.41 -6.62 8.37
C MET A 22 14.70 -6.43 9.72
N GLY A 23 14.11 -7.48 10.25
CA GLY A 23 13.20 -7.43 11.39
C GLY A 23 11.78 -7.07 10.93
N TRP A 24 10.90 -8.04 10.99
CA TRP A 24 9.55 -8.01 10.40
C TRP A 24 8.61 -6.88 10.89
N GLU A 25 8.90 -6.26 12.03
CA GLU A 25 8.14 -5.11 12.58
C GLU A 25 8.74 -3.75 12.21
N THR A 26 9.86 -3.71 11.50
CA THR A 26 10.43 -2.45 11.05
C THR A 26 9.56 -1.80 9.97
N GLU A 27 9.52 -0.48 9.94
CA GLU A 27 8.78 0.27 8.91
C GLU A 27 9.18 -0.17 7.49
N SER A 28 10.47 -0.45 7.27
CA SER A 28 11.00 -0.92 5.99
C SER A 28 10.43 -2.28 5.59
N ALA A 29 10.48 -3.27 6.48
CA ALA A 29 9.93 -4.61 6.23
C ALA A 29 8.41 -4.54 5.98
N LEU A 30 7.70 -3.77 6.79
CA LEU A 30 6.26 -3.56 6.65
C LEU A 30 5.92 -2.86 5.33
N GLY A 31 6.71 -1.85 4.94
CA GLY A 31 6.56 -1.15 3.67
C GLY A 31 6.70 -2.09 2.47
N LEU A 32 7.77 -2.91 2.43
CA LEU A 32 7.99 -3.89 1.36
C LEU A 32 6.84 -4.92 1.29
N MET A 33 6.39 -5.46 2.43
CA MET A 33 5.27 -6.40 2.47
C MET A 33 3.96 -5.74 2.02
N MET A 34 3.70 -4.50 2.43
CA MET A 34 2.48 -3.79 2.06
C MET A 34 2.45 -3.46 0.57
N ILE A 35 3.58 -3.13 -0.05
CA ILE A 35 3.67 -2.95 -1.50
C ILE A 35 3.21 -4.22 -2.22
N ASN A 36 3.71 -5.40 -1.85
CA ASN A 36 3.24 -6.65 -2.44
C ASN A 36 1.74 -6.85 -2.19
N LEU A 37 1.25 -6.58 -0.99
CA LEU A 37 -0.18 -6.70 -0.68
C LEU A 37 -1.05 -5.79 -1.55
N VAL A 38 -0.61 -4.56 -1.84
CA VAL A 38 -1.36 -3.65 -2.72
C VAL A 38 -1.50 -4.23 -4.13
N TYR A 39 -0.46 -4.84 -4.67
CA TYR A 39 -0.48 -5.37 -6.03
C TYR A 39 -1.12 -6.77 -6.16
N GLU A 40 -1.10 -7.57 -5.09
CA GLU A 40 -1.54 -8.97 -5.15
C GLU A 40 -2.87 -9.22 -4.42
N ASN A 41 -3.32 -8.31 -3.56
CA ASN A 41 -4.54 -8.46 -2.78
C ASN A 41 -5.59 -7.41 -3.16
N PRO A 42 -6.69 -7.80 -3.84
CA PRO A 42 -7.70 -6.86 -4.32
C PRO A 42 -8.36 -6.02 -3.21
N GLN A 43 -8.43 -6.55 -1.98
CA GLN A 43 -9.03 -5.82 -0.86
C GLN A 43 -8.11 -4.69 -0.40
N ILE A 44 -6.80 -4.92 -0.36
CA ILE A 44 -5.82 -3.88 -0.01
C ILE A 44 -5.74 -2.84 -1.14
N ALA A 45 -5.73 -3.27 -2.41
CA ALA A 45 -5.82 -2.37 -3.55
C ALA A 45 -7.05 -1.47 -3.44
N TRP A 46 -8.23 -2.06 -3.20
CA TRP A 46 -9.46 -1.31 -3.03
C TRP A 46 -9.38 -0.26 -1.91
N TYR A 47 -8.79 -0.60 -0.76
CA TYR A 47 -8.59 0.33 0.35
C TYR A 47 -7.72 1.53 -0.07
N ILE A 48 -6.65 1.28 -0.80
CA ILE A 48 -5.75 2.32 -1.31
C ILE A 48 -6.46 3.24 -2.33
N ASP A 49 -7.28 2.65 -3.21
CA ASP A 49 -7.92 3.38 -4.31
C ASP A 49 -9.13 4.20 -3.86
N ASN A 50 -9.84 3.74 -2.83
CA ASN A 50 -11.14 4.32 -2.48
C ASN A 50 -11.14 5.16 -1.21
N LEU A 51 -10.11 5.04 -0.36
CA LEU A 51 -10.02 5.86 0.86
C LEU A 51 -8.94 6.93 0.71
N SER A 52 -9.36 8.19 0.71
CA SER A 52 -8.45 9.33 0.66
C SER A 52 -7.66 9.48 1.97
N VAL A 53 -6.39 9.82 1.87
CA VAL A 53 -5.51 10.03 3.03
C VAL A 53 -6.04 11.16 3.93
N GLY A 54 -6.07 10.92 5.22
CA GLY A 54 -6.52 11.88 6.23
C GLY A 54 -8.03 12.09 6.32
N CYS A 55 -8.82 11.43 5.47
CA CYS A 55 -10.28 11.50 5.52
C CYS A 55 -10.86 10.45 6.48
N TYR A 56 -11.87 10.86 7.25
CA TYR A 56 -12.61 10.00 8.15
C TYR A 56 -13.79 9.37 7.43
N TYR A 57 -13.86 8.06 7.42
CA TYR A 57 -14.94 7.29 6.82
C TYR A 57 -15.63 6.46 7.90
N GLU A 58 -16.92 6.68 8.12
CA GLU A 58 -17.71 5.78 8.97
C GLU A 58 -17.58 4.34 8.44
N LYS A 59 -17.41 3.37 9.33
CA LYS A 59 -17.27 1.94 8.96
C LYS A 59 -18.46 1.43 8.16
N SER A 60 -19.68 1.91 8.52
CA SER A 60 -20.90 1.65 7.76
C SER A 60 -20.82 2.18 6.33
N LYS A 61 -20.23 3.36 6.14
CA LYS A 61 -20.02 3.96 4.82
C LYS A 61 -19.04 3.17 3.98
N VAL A 62 -17.95 2.68 4.58
CA VAL A 62 -17.00 1.79 3.89
C VAL A 62 -17.66 0.47 3.47
N GLU A 63 -18.54 -0.11 4.32
CA GLU A 63 -19.34 -1.29 3.95
C GLU A 63 -20.24 -1.00 2.74
N GLU A 64 -20.93 0.15 2.72
CA GLU A 64 -21.78 0.58 1.59
C GLU A 64 -20.96 0.76 0.29
N MET A 65 -19.78 1.37 0.37
CA MET A 65 -18.89 1.56 -0.78
C MET A 65 -18.41 0.22 -1.35
N LEU A 66 -18.07 -0.74 -0.49
CA LEU A 66 -17.72 -2.10 -0.90
C LEU A 66 -18.88 -2.82 -1.60
N ILE A 67 -20.11 -2.68 -1.06
CA ILE A 67 -21.30 -3.27 -1.67
C ILE A 67 -21.60 -2.61 -3.03
N ALA A 68 -21.40 -1.31 -3.16
CA ALA A 68 -21.52 -0.61 -4.44
C ALA A 68 -20.47 -1.05 -5.47
N ALA A 69 -19.35 -1.60 -5.01
CA ALA A 69 -18.30 -2.24 -5.83
C ALA A 69 -18.52 -3.77 -6.00
N ASP A 70 -19.77 -4.21 -5.99
CA ASP A 70 -20.19 -5.62 -6.19
C ASP A 70 -19.71 -6.63 -5.12
N VAL A 71 -19.25 -6.16 -3.96
CA VAL A 71 -18.93 -7.04 -2.83
C VAL A 71 -20.20 -7.45 -2.10
N LYS A 72 -20.36 -8.73 -1.81
CA LYS A 72 -21.53 -9.22 -1.06
C LYS A 72 -21.57 -8.60 0.35
N PRO A 73 -22.73 -8.25 0.90
CA PRO A 73 -22.85 -7.58 2.20
C PRO A 73 -22.14 -8.30 3.36
N LYS A 74 -22.19 -9.64 3.38
CA LYS A 74 -21.49 -10.44 4.39
C LYS A 74 -19.97 -10.28 4.29
N ASP A 75 -19.46 -10.25 3.06
CA ASP A 75 -18.02 -10.14 2.78
C ASP A 75 -17.53 -8.70 3.03
N ALA A 76 -18.31 -7.68 2.65
CA ALA A 76 -18.02 -6.28 2.93
C ALA A 76 -17.81 -6.03 4.44
N LYS A 77 -18.70 -6.54 5.29
CA LYS A 77 -18.54 -6.48 6.75
C LYS A 77 -17.28 -7.18 7.25
N SER A 78 -16.92 -8.30 6.64
CA SER A 78 -15.70 -9.05 6.98
C SER A 78 -14.44 -8.31 6.55
N ILE A 79 -14.46 -7.65 5.40
CA ILE A 79 -13.37 -6.83 4.86
C ILE A 79 -13.12 -5.62 5.78
N VAL A 80 -14.15 -4.88 6.17
CA VAL A 80 -14.02 -3.74 7.10
C VAL A 80 -13.40 -4.18 8.44
N LYS A 81 -13.79 -5.35 8.96
CA LYS A 81 -13.16 -5.93 10.15
C LYS A 81 -11.68 -6.30 9.92
N ALA A 82 -11.34 -6.77 8.70
CA ALA A 82 -9.96 -7.08 8.35
C ALA A 82 -9.11 -5.80 8.29
N TYR A 83 -9.62 -4.72 7.70
CA TYR A 83 -8.94 -3.42 7.70
C TYR A 83 -8.66 -2.93 9.13
N LYS A 84 -9.67 -2.97 10.01
CA LYS A 84 -9.46 -2.65 11.42
C LYS A 84 -8.33 -3.48 12.03
N ARG A 85 -8.32 -4.79 11.80
CA ARG A 85 -7.25 -5.66 12.33
C ARG A 85 -5.88 -5.30 11.80
N ILE A 86 -5.75 -4.90 10.54
CA ILE A 86 -4.48 -4.45 9.96
C ILE A 86 -4.02 -3.17 10.65
N THR A 87 -4.91 -2.20 10.87
CA THR A 87 -4.55 -0.95 11.55
C THR A 87 -4.20 -1.13 13.03
N ASP A 88 -4.64 -2.21 13.66
CA ASP A 88 -4.29 -2.57 15.05
C ASP A 88 -2.93 -3.34 15.14
N THR A 89 -2.24 -3.56 14.02
CA THR A 89 -0.93 -4.24 13.93
C THR A 89 0.19 -3.23 13.69
N PRO A 90 1.48 -3.67 13.64
CA PRO A 90 2.60 -2.82 13.24
C PRO A 90 2.42 -2.11 11.88
N PHE A 91 1.60 -2.61 10.97
CA PHE A 91 1.24 -1.86 9.77
C PHE A 91 0.56 -0.51 10.09
N GLY A 92 -0.34 -0.49 11.06
CA GLY A 92 -0.96 0.76 11.52
C GLY A 92 -0.01 1.61 12.36
N THR A 93 0.70 1.02 13.32
CA THR A 93 1.49 1.76 14.31
C THR A 93 2.88 2.17 13.81
N ASN A 94 3.59 1.31 13.08
CA ASN A 94 4.97 1.55 12.68
C ASN A 94 5.06 2.12 11.25
N LEU A 95 4.31 1.52 10.29
CA LEU A 95 4.26 2.03 8.91
C LEU A 95 3.32 3.24 8.77
N ASN A 96 2.41 3.45 9.72
CA ASN A 96 1.33 4.44 9.64
C ASN A 96 0.38 4.21 8.45
N PHE A 97 0.03 2.94 8.17
CA PHE A 97 -0.90 2.58 7.09
C PHE A 97 -2.28 3.22 7.27
N GLY A 98 -2.71 3.36 8.51
CA GLY A 98 -3.97 3.97 8.91
C GLY A 98 -4.32 3.64 10.35
N PHE A 99 -5.42 4.18 10.83
CA PHE A 99 -5.97 3.89 12.16
C PHE A 99 -7.48 3.80 12.13
N THR A 100 -8.06 3.26 13.19
CA THR A 100 -9.51 3.22 13.40
C THR A 100 -9.87 3.82 14.74
N THR A 101 -10.99 4.56 14.77
CA THR A 101 -11.70 4.95 15.99
C THR A 101 -12.82 3.96 16.28
N ASP A 102 -13.69 4.25 17.25
CA ASP A 102 -14.88 3.41 17.50
C ASP A 102 -15.81 3.38 16.28
N GLU A 103 -15.98 4.50 15.58
CA GLU A 103 -16.93 4.67 14.48
C GLU A 103 -16.23 4.72 13.11
N ASP A 104 -15.06 5.34 13.05
CA ASP A 104 -14.41 5.69 11.80
C ASP A 104 -13.21 4.80 11.45
N MET A 105 -12.83 4.90 10.19
CA MET A 105 -11.64 4.37 9.59
C MET A 105 -10.92 5.49 8.85
N VAL A 106 -9.60 5.60 9.04
CA VAL A 106 -8.76 6.64 8.44
C VAL A 106 -7.56 5.99 7.78
N ARG A 107 -7.36 6.28 6.51
CA ARG A 107 -6.11 5.98 5.82
C ARG A 107 -5.09 7.08 6.08
N SER A 108 -3.86 6.71 6.36
CA SER A 108 -2.78 7.67 6.67
C SER A 108 -1.69 7.65 5.60
N LYS A 109 -0.90 8.71 5.57
CA LYS A 109 0.36 8.76 4.84
C LYS A 109 1.38 7.87 5.55
N TRP A 110 2.11 7.05 4.79
CA TRP A 110 3.12 6.16 5.36
C TRP A 110 4.32 6.92 5.92
N ILE A 111 4.96 6.33 6.91
CA ILE A 111 6.30 6.70 7.35
C ILE A 111 7.26 5.90 6.47
N VAL A 112 8.04 6.60 5.64
CA VAL A 112 9.00 5.97 4.72
C VAL A 112 10.35 6.65 4.89
N ASN A 113 11.24 6.00 5.64
CA ASN A 113 12.60 6.50 5.90
C ASN A 113 13.68 5.66 5.19
N ASP A 114 13.28 4.61 4.47
CA ASP A 114 14.19 3.67 3.81
C ASP A 114 14.04 3.72 2.30
N ASN A 115 15.12 4.09 1.63
CA ASN A 115 15.18 4.18 0.18
C ASN A 115 14.82 2.86 -0.52
N ARG A 116 15.03 1.70 0.12
CA ARG A 116 14.69 0.39 -0.45
C ARG A 116 13.19 0.23 -0.64
N VAL A 117 12.37 0.79 0.26
CA VAL A 117 10.91 0.75 0.14
C VAL A 117 10.46 1.55 -1.08
N VAL A 118 11.03 2.75 -1.27
CA VAL A 118 10.71 3.61 -2.42
C VAL A 118 11.14 2.95 -3.73
N LEU A 119 12.38 2.44 -3.80
CA LEU A 119 12.89 1.76 -4.98
C LEU A 119 12.06 0.53 -5.35
N TYR A 120 11.65 -0.24 -4.35
CA TYR A 120 10.80 -1.41 -4.56
C TYR A 120 9.40 -1.03 -5.08
N ALA A 121 8.82 0.04 -4.54
CA ALA A 121 7.52 0.55 -5.00
C ALA A 121 7.60 1.03 -6.46
N LEU A 122 8.67 1.77 -6.82
CA LEU A 122 8.91 2.20 -8.19
C LEU A 122 9.10 1.00 -9.14
N TYR A 123 9.88 0.00 -8.71
CA TYR A 123 10.08 -1.22 -9.50
C TYR A 123 8.75 -1.94 -9.77
N LYS A 124 7.92 -2.14 -8.73
CA LYS A 124 6.61 -2.77 -8.86
C LYS A 124 5.66 -1.97 -9.75
N PHE A 125 5.68 -0.66 -9.66
CA PHE A 125 4.88 0.20 -10.51
C PHE A 125 5.27 0.07 -11.98
N VAL A 126 6.55 0.17 -12.31
CA VAL A 126 7.06 -0.01 -13.68
C VAL A 126 6.74 -1.40 -14.22
N GLU A 127 6.92 -2.45 -13.41
CA GLU A 127 6.60 -3.83 -13.77
C GLU A 127 5.11 -4.00 -14.12
N LYS A 128 4.20 -3.46 -13.31
CA LYS A 128 2.75 -3.62 -13.50
C LYS A 128 2.19 -2.74 -14.61
N CYS A 129 2.73 -1.54 -14.80
CA CYS A 129 2.30 -0.65 -15.87
C CYS A 129 2.91 -0.98 -17.24
N ASN A 130 3.69 -2.07 -17.36
CA ASN A 130 4.39 -2.49 -18.58
C ASN A 130 5.17 -1.33 -19.24
N MET A 131 5.80 -0.51 -18.41
CA MET A 131 6.64 0.58 -18.89
C MET A 131 7.92 0.00 -19.47
N GLU A 132 8.05 0.04 -20.79
CA GLU A 132 9.27 -0.39 -21.50
C GLU A 132 10.38 0.65 -21.40
N ASP A 133 10.02 1.90 -21.14
CA ASP A 133 10.95 3.01 -21.05
C ASP A 133 11.77 2.95 -19.75
N ARG A 134 13.07 3.20 -19.89
CA ARG A 134 14.00 3.28 -18.75
C ARG A 134 13.88 4.60 -17.98
N GLU A 135 13.18 5.56 -18.53
CA GLU A 135 12.95 6.89 -17.98
C GLU A 135 11.45 7.18 -18.00
N PHE A 136 10.93 7.71 -16.91
CA PHE A 136 9.55 8.19 -16.85
C PHE A 136 9.50 9.55 -16.17
N HIS A 137 8.50 10.35 -16.52
CA HIS A 137 8.29 11.64 -15.90
C HIS A 137 7.71 11.48 -14.48
N LEU A 138 8.14 12.36 -13.56
CA LEU A 138 7.63 12.37 -12.19
C LEU A 138 6.09 12.48 -12.16
N SER A 139 5.50 13.24 -13.10
CA SER A 139 4.04 13.37 -13.24
C SER A 139 3.31 12.03 -13.37
N TYR A 140 3.96 10.99 -13.86
CA TYR A 140 3.35 9.65 -14.00
C TYR A 140 3.01 9.01 -12.65
N LEU A 141 3.67 9.42 -11.56
CA LEU A 141 3.32 8.98 -10.22
C LEU A 141 1.96 9.52 -9.74
N PHE A 142 1.45 10.56 -10.40
CA PHE A 142 0.18 11.24 -10.06
C PHE A 142 -0.88 11.06 -11.16
N ASP A 143 -0.58 10.33 -12.23
CA ASP A 143 -1.48 10.13 -13.36
C ASP A 143 -2.36 8.89 -13.13
N GLU A 144 -3.65 9.11 -12.91
CA GLU A 144 -4.63 8.05 -12.68
C GLU A 144 -4.85 7.15 -13.91
N GLU A 145 -4.55 7.64 -15.12
CA GLU A 145 -4.68 6.82 -16.33
C GLU A 145 -3.57 5.79 -16.46
N ILE A 146 -2.38 6.09 -15.97
CA ILE A 146 -1.23 5.18 -15.97
C ILE A 146 -1.37 4.14 -14.86
N ASP A 147 -2.04 4.49 -13.78
CA ASP A 147 -2.21 3.70 -12.55
C ASP A 147 -3.32 2.62 -12.65
N ARG A 148 -3.64 2.13 -13.85
CA ARG A 148 -4.77 1.22 -14.05
C ARG A 148 -4.61 -0.16 -13.46
N ASP A 149 -3.39 -0.70 -13.49
CA ASP A 149 -3.09 -2.08 -13.10
C ASP A 149 -2.41 -2.18 -11.73
N GLY A 150 -2.25 -1.08 -11.04
CA GLY A 150 -1.65 -1.03 -9.72
C GLY A 150 -1.43 0.41 -9.27
N ALA A 151 -1.62 0.66 -8.00
CA ALA A 151 -1.50 2.00 -7.46
C ALA A 151 -0.07 2.53 -7.61
N SER A 152 0.07 3.78 -8.09
CA SER A 152 1.37 4.43 -8.14
C SER A 152 2.00 4.52 -6.73
N PRO A 153 3.33 4.59 -6.62
CA PRO A 153 4.00 4.79 -5.32
C PRO A 153 3.46 5.98 -4.53
N ALA A 154 3.10 7.07 -5.21
CA ALA A 154 2.49 8.26 -4.60
C ALA A 154 1.16 7.90 -3.93
N ARG A 155 0.30 7.19 -4.63
CA ARG A 155 -1.00 6.73 -4.11
C ARG A 155 -0.81 5.70 -2.99
N VAL A 156 0.02 4.68 -3.21
CA VAL A 156 0.27 3.63 -2.21
C VAL A 156 0.72 4.22 -0.88
N MET A 157 1.70 5.11 -0.91
CA MET A 157 2.29 5.70 0.30
C MET A 157 1.49 6.90 0.82
N GLY A 158 0.53 7.41 0.05
CA GLY A 158 -0.26 8.58 0.42
C GLY A 158 0.54 9.88 0.40
N ILE A 159 1.57 9.97 -0.44
CA ILE A 159 2.43 11.13 -0.63
C ILE A 159 2.05 11.80 -1.94
N TYR A 160 1.24 12.84 -1.88
CA TYR A 160 0.70 13.54 -3.05
C TYR A 160 1.41 14.84 -3.39
N ASP A 161 2.41 15.24 -2.60
CA ASP A 161 3.20 16.45 -2.83
C ASP A 161 4.36 16.14 -3.79
N GLU A 162 4.39 16.84 -4.95
CA GLU A 162 5.40 16.64 -5.97
C GLU A 162 6.80 17.06 -5.51
N GLU A 163 6.91 18.11 -4.71
CA GLU A 163 8.20 18.57 -4.16
C GLU A 163 8.75 17.58 -3.13
N GLU A 164 7.86 16.97 -2.35
CA GLU A 164 8.24 15.90 -1.43
C GLU A 164 8.80 14.69 -2.22
N TRP A 165 8.14 14.28 -3.31
CA TRP A 165 8.63 13.20 -4.17
C TRP A 165 9.97 13.54 -4.83
N LYS A 166 10.16 14.78 -5.30
CA LYS A 166 11.46 15.23 -5.81
C LYS A 166 12.56 15.08 -4.76
N SER A 167 12.27 15.48 -3.52
CA SER A 167 13.21 15.32 -2.40
C SER A 167 13.54 13.86 -2.12
N ILE A 168 12.54 12.98 -2.11
CA ILE A 168 12.71 11.54 -1.93
C ILE A 168 13.60 10.96 -3.04
N LEU A 169 13.29 11.24 -4.30
CA LEU A 169 14.04 10.72 -5.45
C LEU A 169 15.48 11.23 -5.51
N LEU A 170 15.71 12.50 -5.14
CA LEU A 170 17.08 13.03 -5.02
C LEU A 170 17.86 12.33 -3.91
N GLY A 171 17.21 11.96 -2.81
CA GLY A 171 17.81 11.17 -1.74
C GLY A 171 18.22 9.74 -2.16
N LEU A 172 17.62 9.18 -3.22
CA LEU A 172 18.03 7.87 -3.78
C LEU A 172 19.35 7.91 -4.55
N SER A 173 19.78 9.11 -4.97
CA SER A 173 20.96 9.32 -5.81
C SER A 173 22.22 9.60 -5.00
N ALA A 174 22.10 9.80 -3.69
CA ALA A 174 23.18 10.12 -2.75
C ALA A 174 23.72 8.87 -2.08
#